data_53f684723dc33e0640e67c598b82717b
#
_entry.id   53f684723dc33e0640e67c598b82717b
#
_cell.length_a   1.000
_cell.length_b   1.000
_cell.length_c   1.000
_cell.angle_alpha   90.00
_cell.angle_beta   90.00
_cell.angle_gamma   90.00
#
_symmetry.space_group_name_H-M   'P 1'
#
loop_
_entity.id
_entity.type
_entity.pdbx_description
1 polymer ?
#
loop_
_entity_poly.entity_id
_entity_poly.type
_entity_poly.pdbx_seq_one_letter_code
_entity_poly.pdbx_strand_id
1 'polypeptide(L)'
;MIPTQEQIEQLVADLNAATQREMIRIKLSLSDSLALTDSKFGGMPYIPKESSLPTSAEGKPLFMLAQINCEQLPENNIYPKKGLLQFWIADTEDYLFGLDFDNPCSNDFKRVLYYPTIGEALSIDDFIEDYVFDNDNLPFDADLQFALHFTKEIETFSLDENYAQKLFIEK
;
A
#
# COMPACT_ATOMS: atom_id res chain seq x y z
N MET A 1 42.46 2.97 -15.38
CA MET A 1 42.69 4.27 -14.70
C MET A 1 41.82 4.28 -13.46
N ILE A 2 42.36 4.54 -12.29
CA ILE A 2 41.54 4.62 -11.05
C ILE A 2 40.99 6.03 -10.98
N PRO A 3 39.65 6.22 -10.77
CA PRO A 3 39.06 7.54 -10.68
C PRO A 3 39.56 8.30 -9.44
N THR A 4 39.67 9.61 -9.53
CA THR A 4 40.00 10.46 -8.38
C THR A 4 38.81 10.60 -7.45
N GLN A 5 39.03 11.00 -6.19
CA GLN A 5 37.98 11.26 -5.22
C GLN A 5 36.95 12.29 -5.75
N GLU A 6 37.41 13.35 -6.36
CA GLU A 6 36.57 14.39 -6.97
C GLU A 6 35.67 13.84 -8.09
N GLN A 7 36.21 12.95 -8.93
CA GLN A 7 35.42 12.29 -10.00
C GLN A 7 34.33 11.37 -9.42
N ILE A 8 34.62 10.70 -8.31
CA ILE A 8 33.65 9.85 -7.62
C ILE A 8 32.55 10.71 -6.99
N GLU A 9 32.90 11.78 -6.30
CA GLU A 9 31.95 12.72 -5.68
C GLU A 9 31.04 13.36 -6.74
N GLN A 10 31.61 13.80 -7.86
CA GLN A 10 30.80 14.34 -8.97
C GLN A 10 29.85 13.30 -9.56
N LEU A 11 30.29 12.08 -9.79
CA LEU A 11 29.44 11.00 -10.29
C LEU A 11 28.27 10.70 -9.33
N VAL A 12 28.54 10.64 -8.02
CA VAL A 12 27.49 10.44 -7.01
C VAL A 12 26.47 11.60 -7.01
N ALA A 13 26.96 12.85 -7.12
CA ALA A 13 26.09 14.01 -7.20
C ALA A 13 25.20 13.98 -8.47
N ASP A 14 25.78 13.63 -9.62
CA ASP A 14 25.06 13.53 -10.89
C ASP A 14 23.99 12.41 -10.84
N LEU A 15 24.34 11.26 -10.23
CA LEU A 15 23.40 10.16 -10.01
C LEU A 15 22.25 10.56 -9.11
N ASN A 16 22.54 11.15 -7.97
CA ASN A 16 21.53 11.63 -7.05
C ASN A 16 20.59 12.63 -7.73
N ALA A 17 21.12 13.57 -8.50
CA ALA A 17 20.32 14.54 -9.24
C ALA A 17 19.44 13.87 -10.33
N ALA A 18 19.99 12.87 -11.03
CA ALA A 18 19.27 12.15 -12.12
C ALA A 18 18.21 11.18 -11.59
N THR A 19 18.30 10.75 -10.33
CA THR A 19 17.40 9.74 -9.74
C THR A 19 16.43 10.30 -8.70
N GLN A 20 16.43 11.62 -8.48
CA GLN A 20 15.47 12.26 -7.58
C GLN A 20 14.03 12.01 -8.01
N ARG A 21 13.21 11.58 -7.05
CA ARG A 21 11.77 11.44 -7.25
C ARG A 21 11.01 11.95 -6.03
N GLU A 22 9.82 12.45 -6.28
CA GLU A 22 8.86 12.72 -5.22
C GLU A 22 8.31 11.39 -4.70
N MET A 23 8.25 11.25 -3.39
CA MET A 23 7.62 10.12 -2.71
C MET A 23 6.71 10.60 -1.59
N ILE A 24 5.76 9.78 -1.24
CA ILE A 24 4.92 9.97 -0.07
C ILE A 24 5.35 8.95 0.98
N ARG A 25 5.98 9.44 2.03
CA ARG A 25 6.35 8.61 3.19
C ARG A 25 5.14 8.42 4.08
N ILE A 26 4.93 7.17 4.50
CA ILE A 26 3.86 6.79 5.41
C ILE A 26 4.48 6.51 6.78
N LYS A 27 3.95 7.15 7.83
CA LYS A 27 4.23 6.83 9.23
C LYS A 27 2.97 6.31 9.87
N LEU A 28 3.12 5.33 10.76
CA LEU A 28 2.03 4.66 11.45
C LEU A 28 1.95 5.14 12.90
N SER A 29 0.73 5.27 13.42
CA SER A 29 0.48 5.37 14.85
C SER A 29 -0.73 4.52 15.22
N LEU A 30 -0.63 3.75 16.31
CA LEU A 30 -1.77 2.99 16.84
C LEU A 30 -2.90 3.94 17.18
N SER A 31 -4.14 3.58 16.86
CA SER A 31 -5.31 4.42 17.11
C SER A 31 -6.55 3.56 17.39
N ASP A 32 -7.30 3.93 18.42
CA ASP A 32 -8.54 3.26 18.81
C ASP A 32 -9.80 3.93 18.23
N SER A 33 -9.64 5.07 17.53
CA SER A 33 -10.75 5.89 17.09
C SER A 33 -10.50 6.51 15.70
N LEU A 34 -10.60 5.70 14.65
CA LEU A 34 -10.54 6.18 13.26
C LEU A 34 -11.95 6.15 12.66
N ALA A 35 -12.27 7.16 11.87
CA ALA A 35 -13.48 7.15 11.08
C ALA A 35 -13.42 6.02 10.02
N LEU A 36 -14.58 5.53 9.60
CA LEU A 36 -14.67 4.45 8.63
C LEU A 36 -13.89 4.76 7.34
N THR A 37 -13.85 6.03 6.95
CA THR A 37 -13.21 6.53 5.72
C THR A 37 -11.81 7.12 5.90
N ASP A 38 -11.24 7.04 7.10
CA ASP A 38 -9.87 7.50 7.34
C ASP A 38 -8.84 6.58 6.69
N SER A 39 -7.67 7.16 6.41
CA SER A 39 -6.49 6.39 5.98
C SER A 39 -5.95 5.57 7.13
N LYS A 40 -5.85 4.26 6.91
CA LYS A 40 -5.47 3.29 7.96
C LYS A 40 -4.84 2.03 7.42
N PHE A 41 -4.05 1.36 8.27
CA PHE A 41 -3.76 -0.06 8.18
C PHE A 41 -4.67 -0.82 9.13
N GLY A 42 -5.22 -1.94 8.65
CA GLY A 42 -6.16 -2.76 9.44
C GLY A 42 -7.47 -2.04 9.80
N GLY A 43 -8.14 -2.57 10.81
CA GLY A 43 -9.44 -2.08 11.27
C GLY A 43 -10.58 -2.32 10.28
N MET A 44 -11.77 -1.80 10.58
CA MET A 44 -12.96 -2.02 9.74
C MET A 44 -12.87 -1.28 8.41
N PRO A 45 -13.07 -1.97 7.28
CA PRO A 45 -13.05 -1.38 5.95
C PRO A 45 -14.31 -0.55 5.67
N TYR A 46 -14.16 0.50 4.85
CA TYR A 46 -15.29 1.07 4.16
C TYR A 46 -15.67 0.16 3.00
N ILE A 47 -16.93 -0.25 2.94
CA ILE A 47 -17.53 -0.99 1.81
C ILE A 47 -18.73 -0.19 1.35
N PRO A 48 -18.86 0.16 0.05
CA PRO A 48 -20.06 0.82 -0.45
C PRO A 48 -21.30 -0.05 -0.21
N LYS A 49 -22.43 0.56 0.14
CA LYS A 49 -23.70 -0.13 0.46
C LYS A 49 -24.14 -1.14 -0.58
N GLU A 50 -23.91 -0.83 -1.86
CA GLU A 50 -24.30 -1.69 -2.99
C GLU A 50 -23.21 -2.72 -3.38
N SER A 51 -22.17 -2.85 -2.55
CA SER A 51 -21.06 -3.78 -2.75
C SER A 51 -21.09 -4.89 -1.70
N SER A 52 -20.20 -5.86 -1.86
CA SER A 52 -19.98 -6.95 -0.90
C SER A 52 -18.53 -6.95 -0.43
N LEU A 53 -18.28 -7.69 0.65
CA LEU A 53 -16.93 -7.96 1.13
C LEU A 53 -16.10 -8.60 0.02
N PRO A 54 -14.89 -8.10 -0.28
CA PRO A 54 -14.00 -8.71 -1.25
C PRO A 54 -13.59 -10.12 -0.83
N THR A 55 -13.60 -11.05 -1.79
CA THR A 55 -13.25 -12.45 -1.57
C THR A 55 -12.11 -12.89 -2.50
N SER A 56 -11.38 -13.92 -2.08
CA SER A 56 -10.41 -14.64 -2.91
C SER A 56 -11.12 -15.44 -4.01
N ALA A 57 -10.35 -16.04 -4.93
CA ALA A 57 -10.85 -16.98 -5.93
C ALA A 57 -11.53 -18.22 -5.32
N GLU A 58 -11.18 -18.55 -4.07
CA GLU A 58 -11.78 -19.64 -3.30
C GLU A 58 -13.07 -19.22 -2.55
N GLY A 59 -13.47 -17.97 -2.65
CA GLY A 59 -14.64 -17.42 -1.97
C GLY A 59 -14.41 -17.08 -0.49
N LYS A 60 -13.18 -17.14 0.00
CA LYS A 60 -12.83 -16.70 1.36
C LYS A 60 -12.71 -15.17 1.43
N PRO A 61 -13.13 -14.52 2.52
CA PRO A 61 -12.94 -13.10 2.72
C PRO A 61 -11.47 -12.68 2.60
N LEU A 62 -11.22 -11.50 2.05
CA LEU A 62 -9.90 -10.87 2.07
C LEU A 62 -9.80 -9.91 3.25
N PHE A 63 -8.62 -9.84 3.85
CA PHE A 63 -8.29 -8.88 4.90
C PHE A 63 -7.90 -7.54 4.28
N MET A 64 -8.46 -6.45 4.78
CA MET A 64 -8.04 -5.11 4.37
C MET A 64 -6.71 -4.74 5.02
N LEU A 65 -5.64 -4.88 4.27
CA LEU A 65 -4.30 -4.47 4.71
C LEU A 65 -4.25 -2.96 4.93
N ALA A 66 -4.71 -2.18 3.95
CA ALA A 66 -4.65 -0.73 4.01
C ALA A 66 -5.82 -0.07 3.28
N GLN A 67 -6.23 1.09 3.81
CA GLN A 67 -7.13 2.02 3.16
C GLN A 67 -6.50 3.39 3.15
N ILE A 68 -6.52 4.07 2.00
CA ILE A 68 -6.00 5.42 1.82
C ILE A 68 -7.12 6.32 1.36
N ASN A 69 -7.47 7.31 2.16
CA ASN A 69 -8.30 8.42 1.72
C ASN A 69 -7.44 9.38 0.92
N CYS A 70 -7.69 9.47 -0.38
CA CYS A 70 -6.86 10.25 -1.29
C CYS A 70 -6.87 11.75 -0.99
N GLU A 71 -7.90 12.26 -0.28
CA GLU A 71 -7.97 13.67 0.16
C GLU A 71 -7.00 13.97 1.32
N GLN A 72 -6.53 12.94 2.04
CA GLN A 72 -5.54 13.06 3.10
C GLN A 72 -4.09 13.01 2.58
N LEU A 73 -3.89 12.67 1.30
CA LEU A 73 -2.58 12.65 0.69
C LEU A 73 -2.05 14.08 0.46
N PRO A 74 -0.74 14.31 0.62
CA PRO A 74 -0.13 15.56 0.20
C PRO A 74 -0.29 15.75 -1.32
N GLU A 75 -0.12 16.98 -1.78
CA GLU A 75 -0.18 17.28 -3.21
C GLU A 75 0.78 16.39 -3.99
N ASN A 76 0.22 15.68 -4.96
CA ASN A 76 0.94 14.73 -5.80
C ASN A 76 0.31 14.67 -7.20
N ASN A 77 1.01 14.12 -8.18
CA ASN A 77 0.57 13.99 -9.57
C ASN A 77 0.34 12.53 -10.00
N ILE A 78 0.41 11.58 -9.06
CA ILE A 78 0.33 10.13 -9.33
C ILE A 78 -1.00 9.57 -8.88
N TYR A 79 -1.39 9.88 -7.63
CA TYR A 79 -2.61 9.32 -7.04
C TYR A 79 -3.83 10.21 -7.28
N PRO A 80 -5.04 9.63 -7.26
CA PRO A 80 -6.28 10.40 -7.31
C PRO A 80 -6.33 11.47 -6.21
N LYS A 81 -7.06 12.55 -6.46
CA LYS A 81 -7.19 13.67 -5.50
C LYS A 81 -8.32 13.45 -4.48
N LYS A 82 -9.18 12.46 -4.70
CA LYS A 82 -10.33 12.13 -3.85
C LYS A 82 -10.67 10.65 -3.93
N GLY A 83 -11.53 10.21 -3.03
CA GLY A 83 -11.98 8.82 -2.98
C GLY A 83 -11.10 7.94 -2.10
N LEU A 84 -11.40 6.67 -2.05
CA LEU A 84 -10.69 5.66 -1.25
C LEU A 84 -9.97 4.66 -2.14
N LEU A 85 -8.71 4.42 -1.83
CA LEU A 85 -7.89 3.36 -2.40
C LEU A 85 -7.68 2.30 -1.32
N GLN A 86 -8.01 1.06 -1.62
CA GLN A 86 -7.92 -0.05 -0.67
C GLN A 86 -7.04 -1.17 -1.22
N PHE A 87 -6.28 -1.79 -0.32
CA PHE A 87 -5.42 -2.93 -0.57
C PHE A 87 -5.88 -4.09 0.30
N TRP A 88 -6.18 -5.22 -0.34
CA TRP A 88 -6.72 -6.41 0.28
C TRP A 88 -5.82 -7.60 0.02
N ILE A 89 -5.64 -8.45 1.02
CA ILE A 89 -4.77 -9.62 1.00
C ILE A 89 -5.51 -10.83 1.57
N ALA A 90 -5.09 -12.04 1.17
CA ALA A 90 -5.57 -13.25 1.81
C ALA A 90 -4.80 -13.54 3.09
N ASP A 91 -5.46 -14.18 4.06
CA ASP A 91 -4.80 -14.83 5.17
C ASP A 91 -4.31 -16.21 4.70
N THR A 92 -3.02 -16.38 4.52
CA THR A 92 -2.41 -17.60 4.01
C THR A 92 -1.31 -18.10 4.94
N GLU A 93 -1.32 -19.41 5.23
CA GLU A 93 -0.33 -20.08 6.10
C GLU A 93 1.11 -19.99 5.55
N ASP A 94 1.28 -19.68 4.27
CA ASP A 94 2.58 -19.52 3.62
C ASP A 94 3.22 -18.14 3.85
N TYR A 95 2.52 -17.23 4.54
CA TYR A 95 2.93 -15.84 4.80
C TYR A 95 3.21 -15.01 3.54
N LEU A 96 2.72 -15.44 2.40
CA LEU A 96 2.84 -14.71 1.13
C LEU A 96 1.66 -13.75 0.90
N PHE A 97 0.61 -13.85 1.71
CA PHE A 97 -0.56 -12.96 1.70
C PHE A 97 -1.20 -12.79 0.31
N GLY A 98 -1.18 -13.90 -0.47
CA GLY A 98 -1.71 -13.91 -1.83
C GLY A 98 -0.72 -13.46 -2.90
N LEU A 99 0.58 -13.37 -2.61
CA LEU A 99 1.60 -13.18 -3.63
C LEU A 99 1.82 -14.49 -4.38
N ASP A 100 1.66 -14.43 -5.69
CA ASP A 100 2.02 -15.51 -6.63
C ASP A 100 3.27 -15.07 -7.40
N PHE A 101 4.39 -15.78 -7.23
CA PHE A 101 5.65 -15.46 -7.90
C PHE A 101 5.62 -15.79 -9.39
N ASP A 102 4.82 -16.78 -9.82
CA ASP A 102 4.69 -17.16 -11.22
C ASP A 102 3.75 -16.20 -11.96
N ASN A 103 2.76 -15.65 -11.26
CA ASN A 103 1.82 -14.67 -11.79
C ASN A 103 1.59 -13.49 -10.80
N PRO A 104 2.58 -12.60 -10.61
CA PRO A 104 2.51 -11.53 -9.60
C PRO A 104 1.37 -10.52 -9.85
N CYS A 105 0.80 -10.50 -11.05
CA CYS A 105 -0.36 -9.67 -11.39
C CYS A 105 -1.71 -10.38 -11.18
N SER A 106 -1.74 -11.65 -10.72
CA SER A 106 -2.98 -12.34 -10.36
C SER A 106 -3.73 -11.57 -9.28
N ASN A 107 -5.05 -11.57 -9.41
CA ASN A 107 -5.97 -11.04 -8.41
C ASN A 107 -6.68 -12.15 -7.62
N ASP A 108 -6.22 -13.39 -7.67
CA ASP A 108 -6.91 -14.53 -7.06
C ASP A 108 -6.99 -14.42 -5.54
N PHE A 109 -5.92 -13.92 -4.91
CA PHE A 109 -5.78 -13.83 -3.45
C PHE A 109 -5.44 -12.43 -2.95
N LYS A 110 -5.54 -11.42 -3.80
CA LYS A 110 -5.36 -10.01 -3.44
C LYS A 110 -6.24 -9.11 -4.28
N ARG A 111 -6.53 -7.90 -3.82
CA ARG A 111 -7.28 -6.87 -4.56
C ARG A 111 -6.70 -5.50 -4.29
N VAL A 112 -6.73 -4.66 -5.31
CA VAL A 112 -6.63 -3.22 -5.17
C VAL A 112 -7.93 -2.62 -5.69
N LEU A 113 -8.65 -1.93 -4.83
CA LEU A 113 -9.95 -1.33 -5.14
C LEU A 113 -9.87 0.18 -5.02
N TYR A 114 -10.51 0.88 -5.94
CA TYR A 114 -10.63 2.33 -5.89
C TYR A 114 -12.09 2.76 -5.98
N TYR A 115 -12.53 3.48 -4.97
CA TYR A 115 -13.86 4.09 -4.91
C TYR A 115 -13.72 5.60 -5.13
N PRO A 116 -14.05 6.12 -6.32
CA PRO A 116 -13.87 7.54 -6.64
C PRO A 116 -14.82 8.47 -5.88
N THR A 117 -15.89 7.92 -5.33
CA THR A 117 -16.90 8.63 -4.55
C THR A 117 -17.21 7.85 -3.28
N ILE A 118 -17.15 8.53 -2.16
CA ILE A 118 -17.53 7.99 -0.86
C ILE A 118 -19.02 8.25 -0.67
N GLY A 119 -19.81 7.21 -0.66
CA GLY A 119 -21.26 7.24 -0.45
C GLY A 119 -21.67 6.59 0.88
N GLU A 120 -22.91 6.10 0.93
CA GLU A 120 -23.35 5.28 2.06
C GLU A 120 -22.53 3.99 2.15
N ALA A 121 -22.12 3.63 3.35
CA ALA A 121 -21.42 2.39 3.62
C ALA A 121 -22.40 1.25 3.88
N LEU A 122 -21.97 0.02 3.58
CA LEU A 122 -22.57 -1.19 4.10
C LEU A 122 -22.47 -1.17 5.63
N SER A 123 -23.50 -1.62 6.33
CA SER A 123 -23.44 -1.74 7.78
C SER A 123 -22.37 -2.77 8.18
N ILE A 124 -21.61 -2.47 9.22
CA ILE A 124 -20.63 -3.42 9.77
C ILE A 124 -21.32 -4.72 10.19
N ASP A 125 -22.51 -4.62 10.76
CA ASP A 125 -23.31 -5.79 11.18
C ASP A 125 -23.67 -6.72 10.02
N ASP A 126 -23.70 -6.22 8.77
CA ASP A 126 -24.03 -7.03 7.59
C ASP A 126 -22.87 -7.94 7.14
N PHE A 127 -21.64 -7.71 7.60
CA PHE A 127 -20.48 -8.50 7.17
C PHE A 127 -19.50 -8.89 8.30
N ILE A 128 -19.69 -8.42 9.53
CA ILE A 128 -18.72 -8.66 10.62
C ILE A 128 -18.54 -10.15 10.94
N GLU A 129 -19.60 -10.96 10.81
CA GLU A 129 -19.55 -12.39 11.06
C GLU A 129 -18.68 -13.13 10.02
N ASP A 130 -18.58 -12.59 8.79
CA ASP A 130 -17.75 -13.12 7.71
C ASP A 130 -16.33 -12.52 7.72
N TYR A 131 -16.11 -11.40 8.40
CA TYR A 131 -14.83 -10.69 8.45
C TYR A 131 -13.99 -11.16 9.65
N VAL A 132 -13.67 -12.46 9.64
CA VAL A 132 -12.91 -13.13 10.72
C VAL A 132 -11.67 -13.78 10.12
N PHE A 133 -10.51 -13.56 10.76
CA PHE A 133 -9.20 -14.00 10.28
C PHE A 133 -8.42 -14.69 11.39
N ASP A 134 -7.50 -15.56 11.00
CA ASP A 134 -6.49 -16.12 11.89
C ASP A 134 -5.31 -15.13 11.97
N ASN A 135 -5.09 -14.57 13.15
CA ASN A 135 -4.03 -13.60 13.37
C ASN A 135 -2.62 -14.15 13.09
N ASP A 136 -2.41 -15.47 13.25
CA ASP A 136 -1.13 -16.10 12.94
C ASP A 136 -0.80 -16.04 11.44
N ASN A 137 -1.82 -15.86 10.58
CA ASN A 137 -1.68 -15.80 9.12
C ASN A 137 -1.71 -14.37 8.56
N LEU A 138 -1.68 -13.35 9.42
CA LEU A 138 -1.71 -11.94 9.02
C LEU A 138 -0.38 -11.24 9.33
N PRO A 139 -0.07 -10.13 8.65
CA PRO A 139 1.14 -9.35 8.93
C PRO A 139 1.08 -8.62 10.28
N PHE A 140 -0.09 -8.49 10.89
CA PHE A 140 -0.37 -7.95 12.22
C PHE A 140 -1.77 -8.39 12.67
N ASP A 141 -2.04 -8.26 13.97
CA ASP A 141 -3.31 -8.65 14.58
C ASP A 141 -4.50 -7.91 13.95
N ALA A 142 -5.52 -8.65 13.51
CA ALA A 142 -6.70 -8.12 12.81
C ALA A 142 -7.49 -7.09 13.65
N ASP A 143 -7.39 -7.17 14.97
CA ASP A 143 -8.06 -6.24 15.89
C ASP A 143 -7.34 -4.89 15.99
N LEU A 144 -6.11 -4.79 15.48
CA LEU A 144 -5.35 -3.55 15.49
C LEU A 144 -5.70 -2.66 14.30
N GLN A 145 -5.69 -1.35 14.56
CA GLN A 145 -5.74 -0.35 13.50
C GLN A 145 -4.72 0.74 13.74
N PHE A 146 -4.12 1.20 12.64
CA PHE A 146 -3.09 2.24 12.67
C PHE A 146 -3.49 3.40 11.78
N ALA A 147 -3.46 4.61 12.32
CA ALA A 147 -3.60 5.82 11.52
C ALA A 147 -2.38 6.00 10.60
N LEU A 148 -2.63 6.41 9.36
CA LEU A 148 -1.59 6.72 8.38
C LEU A 148 -1.33 8.22 8.35
N HIS A 149 -0.08 8.62 8.53
CA HIS A 149 0.39 9.99 8.42
C HIS A 149 1.28 10.11 7.19
N PHE A 150 0.94 11.02 6.30
CA PHE A 150 1.61 11.21 5.01
C PHE A 150 2.51 12.43 5.01
N THR A 151 3.74 12.27 4.52
CA THR A 151 4.68 13.36 4.32
C THR A 151 5.28 13.27 2.93
N LYS A 152 5.25 14.38 2.18
CA LYS A 152 5.93 14.44 0.88
C LYS A 152 7.41 14.64 1.11
N GLU A 153 8.21 13.80 0.51
CA GLU A 153 9.67 13.83 0.58
C GLU A 153 10.27 13.70 -0.82
N ILE A 154 11.54 14.03 -0.94
CA ILE A 154 12.34 13.76 -2.15
C ILE A 154 13.31 12.65 -1.77
N GLU A 155 13.30 11.57 -2.52
CA GLU A 155 14.19 10.44 -2.36
C GLU A 155 15.08 10.27 -3.59
N THR A 156 16.30 9.82 -3.37
CA THR A 156 17.21 9.37 -4.43
C THR A 156 17.25 7.85 -4.43
N PHE A 157 17.33 7.24 -5.60
CA PHE A 157 17.47 5.78 -5.68
C PHE A 157 18.79 5.34 -5.05
N SER A 158 18.75 4.28 -4.26
CA SER A 158 19.99 3.61 -3.87
C SER A 158 20.52 2.77 -5.04
N LEU A 159 21.84 2.54 -5.05
CA LEU A 159 22.50 1.71 -6.08
C LEU A 159 22.05 0.24 -6.07
N ASP A 160 21.43 -0.20 -5.00
CA ASP A 160 20.90 -1.56 -4.83
C ASP A 160 19.56 -1.81 -5.53
N GLU A 161 18.90 -0.77 -6.00
CA GLU A 161 17.66 -0.93 -6.75
C GLU A 161 17.94 -1.36 -8.21
N ASN A 162 17.20 -2.37 -8.69
CA ASN A 162 17.31 -2.91 -10.05
C ASN A 162 17.20 -1.85 -11.17
N TYR A 163 16.59 -0.70 -10.89
CA TYR A 163 16.48 0.40 -11.82
C TYR A 163 17.79 1.17 -11.96
N ALA A 164 18.51 1.39 -10.87
CA ALA A 164 19.83 2.01 -10.91
C ALA A 164 20.81 1.14 -11.69
N GLN A 165 20.75 -0.18 -11.55
CA GLN A 165 21.57 -1.13 -12.31
C GLN A 165 21.31 -1.03 -13.82
N LYS A 166 20.06 -0.88 -14.26
CA LYS A 166 19.73 -0.70 -15.69
C LYS A 166 20.30 0.59 -16.28
N LEU A 167 20.29 1.70 -15.53
CA LEU A 167 20.88 2.97 -15.99
C LEU A 167 22.39 2.88 -16.19
N PHE A 168 23.09 1.94 -15.50
CA PHE A 168 24.53 1.72 -15.65
C PHE A 168 24.89 0.77 -16.78
N ILE A 169 23.99 -0.15 -17.16
CA ILE A 169 24.27 -1.17 -18.19
C ILE A 169 23.97 -0.66 -19.60
N GLU A 170 23.09 0.33 -19.75
CA GLU A 170 22.68 0.88 -21.05
C GLU A 170 23.52 2.09 -21.51
N LYS A 171 24.63 2.43 -20.83
CA LYS A 171 25.65 3.42 -21.23
C LYS A 171 27.01 2.76 -21.41
#